data_d29f4f67b3a69792df28a7490b43bc49
#
_entry.id   d29f4f67b3a69792df28a7490b43bc49
#
_cell.length_a   1.000
_cell.length_b   1.000
_cell.length_c   1.000
_cell.angle_alpha   90.00
_cell.angle_beta   90.00
_cell.angle_gamma   90.00
#
_symmetry.space_group_name_H-M   'P 1'
#
loop_
_entity.id
_entity.type
_entity.pdbx_description
1 polymer ?
#
loop_
_entity_poly.entity_id
_entity_poly.type
_entity_poly.pdbx_seq_one_letter_code
_entity_poly.pdbx_strand_id
1 'polypeptide(L)'
;ALNQIRPALVGRPCFFTVIGLYGKSFEMKKRVLTGINTTGTLHLGNYVGALRPSIQQSRSDEVESFYFLADLHALIKCQDPVRLQRSRLQIAATWLAAGLDPEHVTFYRQSDIQEIPLLNWLLDCSCSKGLMNRAHAYKAVLEASVESGEDPDARVSMGLFCYPILMAADILMFNADLVPVGKDQAQHLEMARDIATRFNNLYAPCLLYTSPSPRD
;
A
#
# COMPACT_ATOMS: atom_id res chain seq x y z
N ALA A 1 23.91 0.41 -0.20
CA ALA A 1 22.50 0.26 0.19
C ALA A 1 21.60 0.14 -1.06
N LEU A 2 21.72 1.03 -2.06
CA LEU A 2 20.93 0.98 -3.31
C LEU A 2 21.17 -0.31 -4.12
N ASN A 3 22.36 -0.88 -4.05
CA ASN A 3 22.69 -2.12 -4.78
C ASN A 3 22.04 -3.39 -4.16
N GLN A 4 21.64 -3.35 -2.90
CA GLN A 4 20.93 -4.46 -2.25
C GLN A 4 19.41 -4.43 -2.49
N ILE A 5 18.87 -3.26 -2.85
CA ILE A 5 17.45 -3.10 -3.19
C ILE A 5 17.16 -3.51 -4.64
N ARG A 6 18.19 -3.52 -5.51
CA ARG A 6 18.05 -3.87 -6.93
C ARG A 6 17.34 -5.21 -7.22
N PRO A 7 17.53 -6.32 -6.49
CA PRO A 7 16.83 -7.56 -6.80
C PRO A 7 15.32 -7.50 -6.56
N ALA A 8 14.85 -6.73 -5.57
CA ALA A 8 13.42 -6.60 -5.27
C ALA A 8 12.70 -5.57 -6.18
N LEU A 9 13.44 -4.56 -6.66
CA LEU A 9 12.89 -3.50 -7.53
C LEU A 9 13.03 -3.78 -9.03
N VAL A 10 13.81 -4.78 -9.44
CA VAL A 10 14.17 -5.08 -10.85
C VAL A 10 13.37 -6.25 -11.42
N GLY A 11 12.17 -6.52 -10.90
CA GLY A 11 11.37 -7.68 -11.31
C GLY A 11 10.61 -7.56 -12.64
N ARG A 12 10.54 -6.39 -13.27
CA ARG A 12 9.98 -6.25 -14.63
C ARG A 12 10.98 -5.50 -15.52
N PRO A 13 11.48 -6.10 -16.60
CA PRO A 13 12.24 -5.37 -17.59
C PRO A 13 11.36 -4.26 -18.16
N CYS A 14 11.87 -3.03 -18.21
CA CYS A 14 11.37 -2.01 -19.12
C CYS A 14 11.22 -2.70 -20.48
N PHE A 15 10.07 -2.58 -21.11
CA PHE A 15 9.68 -3.18 -22.36
C PHE A 15 10.87 -3.35 -23.33
N PHE A 16 11.58 -4.45 -23.24
CA PHE A 16 12.24 -5.04 -24.40
C PHE A 16 11.33 -6.19 -24.81
N THR A 17 10.65 -6.00 -25.91
CA THR A 17 9.96 -7.03 -26.66
C THR A 17 10.95 -8.18 -26.90
N VAL A 18 10.97 -9.17 -26.03
CA VAL A 18 11.52 -10.45 -26.40
C VAL A 18 10.47 -11.05 -27.35
N ILE A 19 10.67 -10.79 -28.64
CA ILE A 19 9.97 -11.51 -29.68
C ILE A 19 10.36 -12.97 -29.50
N GLY A 20 9.47 -13.72 -28.86
CA GLY A 20 9.70 -15.08 -28.46
C GLY A 20 9.78 -16.03 -29.64
N LEU A 21 10.67 -16.98 -29.53
CA LEU A 21 10.75 -18.19 -30.34
C LEU A 21 9.68 -19.26 -29.99
N TYR A 22 8.69 -18.92 -29.15
CA TYR A 22 7.53 -19.77 -28.87
C TYR A 22 6.27 -18.93 -28.81
N GLY A 23 5.38 -19.13 -29.76
CA GLY A 23 4.14 -18.39 -29.98
C GLY A 23 3.04 -18.57 -28.93
N LYS A 24 3.30 -18.22 -27.68
CA LYS A 24 2.32 -17.91 -26.67
C LYS A 24 2.71 -16.57 -26.08
N SER A 25 1.88 -15.54 -26.30
CA SER A 25 1.93 -14.29 -25.52
C SER A 25 1.76 -14.68 -24.04
N PHE A 26 2.80 -14.56 -23.27
CA PHE A 26 2.71 -14.69 -21.81
C PHE A 26 2.03 -13.42 -21.32
N GLU A 27 0.71 -13.43 -21.23
CA GLU A 27 -0.07 -12.35 -20.65
C GLU A 27 0.25 -12.33 -19.16
N MET A 28 1.01 -11.32 -18.72
CA MET A 28 1.41 -11.21 -17.32
C MET A 28 0.17 -10.93 -16.47
N LYS A 29 -0.05 -11.74 -15.42
CA LYS A 29 -1.13 -11.54 -14.45
C LYS A 29 -1.04 -10.13 -13.86
N LYS A 30 -2.20 -9.49 -13.67
CA LYS A 30 -2.29 -8.20 -12.97
C LYS A 30 -2.05 -8.39 -11.48
N ARG A 31 -1.18 -7.58 -10.90
CA ARG A 31 -0.91 -7.60 -9.47
C ARG A 31 -1.94 -6.78 -8.71
N VAL A 32 -2.64 -7.42 -7.79
CA VAL A 32 -3.65 -6.80 -6.93
C VAL A 32 -3.10 -6.71 -5.52
N LEU A 33 -3.04 -5.51 -4.96
CA LEU A 33 -2.61 -5.27 -3.59
C LEU A 33 -3.79 -4.83 -2.73
N THR A 34 -4.02 -5.52 -1.62
CA THR A 34 -5.07 -5.15 -0.64
C THR A 34 -4.49 -5.17 0.77
N GLY A 35 -4.51 -4.03 1.43
CA GLY A 35 -4.13 -3.91 2.84
C GLY A 35 -5.36 -3.83 3.74
N ILE A 36 -5.30 -4.48 4.91
CA ILE A 36 -6.32 -4.33 5.94
C ILE A 36 -5.69 -3.82 7.24
N ASN A 37 -6.30 -2.74 7.77
CA ASN A 37 -5.82 -2.13 9.01
C ASN A 37 -6.12 -3.03 10.21
N THR A 38 -5.14 -3.19 11.11
CA THR A 38 -5.21 -4.11 12.25
C THR A 38 -5.54 -3.41 13.58
N THR A 39 -6.33 -2.35 13.58
CA THR A 39 -6.65 -1.56 14.78
C THR A 39 -7.90 -2.01 15.53
N GLY A 40 -8.67 -2.98 15.04
CA GLY A 40 -9.93 -3.38 15.65
C GLY A 40 -10.43 -4.74 15.22
N THR A 41 -11.66 -5.07 15.65
CA THR A 41 -12.35 -6.28 15.23
C THR A 41 -13.12 -6.02 13.94
N LEU A 42 -13.05 -6.96 13.01
CA LEU A 42 -13.82 -6.89 11.77
C LEU A 42 -15.32 -7.03 12.06
N HIS A 43 -16.11 -6.26 11.35
CA HIS A 43 -17.57 -6.31 11.38
C HIS A 43 -18.14 -6.67 10.01
N LEU A 44 -19.45 -6.91 9.93
CA LEU A 44 -20.12 -7.33 8.69
C LEU A 44 -19.84 -6.40 7.50
N GLY A 45 -19.73 -5.08 7.74
CA GLY A 45 -19.40 -4.12 6.70
C GLY A 45 -18.01 -4.34 6.08
N ASN A 46 -17.01 -4.71 6.90
CA ASN A 46 -15.68 -5.07 6.39
C ASN A 46 -15.73 -6.35 5.55
N TYR A 47 -16.53 -7.33 5.98
CA TYR A 47 -16.71 -8.57 5.23
C TYR A 47 -17.31 -8.32 3.86
N VAL A 48 -18.44 -7.61 3.80
CA VAL A 48 -19.16 -7.35 2.54
C VAL A 48 -18.40 -6.38 1.63
N GLY A 49 -17.80 -5.33 2.21
CA GLY A 49 -17.16 -4.25 1.45
C GLY A 49 -15.72 -4.53 1.04
N ALA A 50 -15.00 -5.40 1.75
CA ALA A 50 -13.58 -5.64 1.49
C ALA A 50 -13.24 -7.13 1.36
N LEU A 51 -13.49 -7.97 2.39
CA LEU A 51 -13.02 -9.36 2.40
C LEU A 51 -13.62 -10.18 1.26
N ARG A 52 -14.95 -10.21 1.18
CA ARG A 52 -15.67 -10.99 0.18
C ARG A 52 -15.27 -10.65 -1.26
N PRO A 53 -15.26 -9.37 -1.69
CA PRO A 53 -14.80 -9.02 -3.03
C PRO A 53 -13.34 -9.41 -3.30
N SER A 54 -12.44 -9.19 -2.34
CA SER A 54 -11.03 -9.55 -2.48
C SER A 54 -10.83 -11.06 -2.60
N ILE A 55 -11.52 -11.86 -1.77
CA ILE A 55 -11.48 -13.33 -1.85
C ILE A 55 -12.03 -13.83 -3.19
N GLN A 56 -13.10 -13.21 -3.70
CA GLN A 56 -13.62 -13.56 -5.03
C GLN A 56 -12.63 -13.21 -6.14
N GLN A 57 -11.99 -12.05 -6.07
CA GLN A 57 -11.00 -11.60 -7.05
C GLN A 57 -9.76 -12.51 -7.05
N SER A 58 -9.30 -12.96 -5.89
CA SER A 58 -8.10 -13.80 -5.77
C SER A 58 -8.22 -15.18 -6.44
N ARG A 59 -9.44 -15.61 -6.74
CA ARG A 59 -9.70 -16.88 -7.41
C ARG A 59 -9.54 -16.81 -8.94
N SER A 60 -9.32 -15.62 -9.49
CA SER A 60 -9.10 -15.45 -10.93
C SER A 60 -7.66 -15.78 -11.31
N ASP A 61 -7.48 -16.58 -12.35
CA ASP A 61 -6.16 -16.88 -12.91
C ASP A 61 -5.49 -15.68 -13.59
N GLU A 62 -6.22 -14.60 -13.82
CA GLU A 62 -5.72 -13.36 -14.44
C GLU A 62 -4.99 -12.44 -13.46
N VAL A 63 -5.07 -12.72 -12.14
CA VAL A 63 -4.49 -11.88 -11.10
C VAL A 63 -3.45 -12.63 -10.27
N GLU A 64 -2.49 -11.87 -9.77
CA GLU A 64 -1.54 -12.24 -8.72
C GLU A 64 -1.87 -11.39 -7.49
N SER A 65 -2.38 -12.02 -6.43
CA SER A 65 -2.94 -11.31 -5.27
C SER A 65 -1.95 -11.21 -4.13
N PHE A 66 -1.73 -9.99 -3.64
CA PHE A 66 -0.90 -9.65 -2.47
C PHE A 66 -1.81 -9.02 -1.43
N TYR A 67 -2.08 -9.74 -0.34
CA TYR A 67 -2.94 -9.26 0.73
C TYR A 67 -2.15 -9.17 2.02
N PHE A 68 -2.28 -8.05 2.73
CA PHE A 68 -1.45 -7.83 3.89
C PHE A 68 -2.20 -7.25 5.10
N LEU A 69 -1.70 -7.60 6.26
CA LEU A 69 -2.10 -7.03 7.53
C LEU A 69 -1.27 -5.76 7.75
N ALA A 70 -1.92 -4.61 7.70
CA ALA A 70 -1.28 -3.28 7.76
C ALA A 70 -0.93 -2.90 9.21
N ASP A 71 -0.04 -3.67 9.83
CA ASP A 71 0.32 -3.53 11.25
C ASP A 71 1.23 -2.33 11.52
N LEU A 72 2.03 -1.86 10.56
CA LEU A 72 2.77 -0.61 10.70
C LEU A 72 1.83 0.60 10.60
N HIS A 73 0.86 0.60 9.67
CA HIS A 73 -0.17 1.63 9.61
C HIS A 73 -1.03 1.68 10.88
N ALA A 74 -1.25 0.53 11.50
CA ALA A 74 -2.04 0.45 12.74
C ALA A 74 -1.43 1.25 13.90
N LEU A 75 -0.10 1.40 13.94
CA LEU A 75 0.63 2.16 14.97
C LEU A 75 0.21 3.64 15.05
N ILE A 76 -0.32 4.20 13.95
CA ILE A 76 -0.82 5.58 13.92
C ILE A 76 -1.97 5.79 14.92
N LYS A 77 -2.82 4.77 15.09
CA LYS A 77 -4.04 4.85 15.91
C LYS A 77 -3.99 4.00 17.17
N CYS A 78 -3.11 3.01 17.24
CA CYS A 78 -3.01 2.08 18.36
C CYS A 78 -1.55 1.75 18.63
N GLN A 79 -1.07 2.09 19.82
CA GLN A 79 0.30 1.82 20.27
C GLN A 79 0.36 0.74 21.34
N ASP A 80 -0.77 0.13 21.70
CA ASP A 80 -0.83 -1.00 22.62
C ASP A 80 -0.42 -2.30 21.90
N PRO A 81 0.73 -2.90 22.27
CA PRO A 81 1.27 -4.07 21.57
C PRO A 81 0.38 -5.31 21.74
N VAL A 82 -0.27 -5.47 22.89
CA VAL A 82 -1.16 -6.62 23.17
C VAL A 82 -2.40 -6.55 22.29
N ARG A 83 -2.99 -5.37 22.21
CA ARG A 83 -4.16 -5.11 21.36
C ARG A 83 -3.82 -5.30 19.88
N LEU A 84 -2.69 -4.77 19.42
CA LEU A 84 -2.24 -4.94 18.03
C LEU A 84 -2.01 -6.41 17.68
N GLN A 85 -1.31 -7.16 18.54
CA GLN A 85 -1.07 -8.58 18.32
C GLN A 85 -2.37 -9.37 18.24
N ARG A 86 -3.29 -9.14 19.19
CA ARG A 86 -4.61 -9.79 19.20
C ARG A 86 -5.42 -9.47 17.95
N SER A 87 -5.51 -8.19 17.58
CA SER A 87 -6.27 -7.73 16.42
C SER A 87 -5.72 -8.35 15.13
N ARG A 88 -4.40 -8.36 14.97
CA ARG A 88 -3.72 -8.98 13.83
C ARG A 88 -4.07 -10.44 13.65
N LEU A 89 -4.01 -11.23 14.74
CA LEU A 89 -4.36 -12.66 14.72
C LEU A 89 -5.85 -12.88 14.41
N GLN A 90 -6.74 -12.08 15.00
CA GLN A 90 -8.18 -12.17 14.74
C GLN A 90 -8.52 -11.85 13.27
N ILE A 91 -7.90 -10.84 12.72
CA ILE A 91 -8.12 -10.44 11.32
C ILE A 91 -7.59 -11.52 10.37
N ALA A 92 -6.39 -12.05 10.61
CA ALA A 92 -5.86 -13.15 9.82
C ALA A 92 -6.76 -14.39 9.85
N ALA A 93 -7.20 -14.80 11.04
CA ALA A 93 -8.12 -15.92 11.21
C ALA A 93 -9.47 -15.67 10.51
N THR A 94 -9.97 -14.42 10.52
CA THR A 94 -11.22 -14.07 9.84
C THR A 94 -11.07 -14.17 8.30
N TRP A 95 -9.94 -13.74 7.73
CA TRP A 95 -9.68 -13.90 6.30
C TRP A 95 -9.70 -15.38 5.87
N LEU A 96 -8.97 -16.21 6.62
CA LEU A 96 -8.92 -17.67 6.36
C LEU A 96 -10.29 -18.32 6.54
N ALA A 97 -11.01 -18.00 7.61
CA ALA A 97 -12.36 -18.52 7.87
C ALA A 97 -13.38 -18.05 6.81
N ALA A 98 -13.19 -16.87 6.22
CA ALA A 98 -14.02 -16.36 5.13
C ALA A 98 -13.73 -17.03 3.77
N GLY A 99 -12.71 -17.90 3.70
CA GLY A 99 -12.38 -18.68 2.51
C GLY A 99 -11.24 -18.10 1.66
N LEU A 100 -10.36 -17.29 2.25
CA LEU A 100 -9.08 -16.95 1.60
C LEU A 100 -8.23 -18.22 1.49
N ASP A 101 -7.77 -18.51 0.28
CA ASP A 101 -6.87 -19.62 0.01
C ASP A 101 -5.41 -19.14 0.01
N PRO A 102 -4.61 -19.53 1.04
CA PRO A 102 -3.22 -19.10 1.14
C PRO A 102 -2.31 -19.70 0.07
N GLU A 103 -2.74 -20.74 -0.64
CA GLU A 103 -1.97 -21.31 -1.77
C GLU A 103 -2.08 -20.44 -3.04
N HIS A 104 -3.13 -19.61 -3.13
CA HIS A 104 -3.40 -18.74 -4.29
C HIS A 104 -3.10 -17.27 -4.02
N VAL A 105 -2.80 -16.89 -2.76
CA VAL A 105 -2.59 -15.50 -2.36
C VAL A 105 -1.30 -15.37 -1.56
N THR A 106 -0.48 -14.40 -1.89
CA THR A 106 0.60 -13.99 -1.00
C THR A 106 0.00 -13.21 0.17
N PHE A 107 -0.23 -13.90 1.30
CA PHE A 107 -0.83 -13.32 2.50
C PHE A 107 0.24 -13.09 3.57
N TYR A 108 0.49 -11.83 3.97
CA TYR A 108 1.64 -11.47 4.82
C TYR A 108 1.31 -10.35 5.82
N ARG A 109 2.19 -10.14 6.77
CA ARG A 109 2.20 -8.94 7.62
C ARG A 109 3.09 -7.89 6.96
N GLN A 110 2.67 -6.64 6.97
CA GLN A 110 3.47 -5.53 6.47
C GLN A 110 4.87 -5.49 7.13
N SER A 111 4.92 -5.70 8.44
CA SER A 111 6.16 -5.72 9.22
C SER A 111 7.11 -6.89 8.92
N ASP A 112 6.68 -7.93 8.21
CA ASP A 112 7.56 -9.03 7.79
C ASP A 112 8.43 -8.66 6.59
N ILE A 113 8.05 -7.63 5.83
CA ILE A 113 8.78 -7.17 4.65
C ILE A 113 9.68 -6.00 5.06
N GLN A 114 10.92 -6.31 5.41
CA GLN A 114 11.89 -5.31 5.91
C GLN A 114 12.25 -4.23 4.87
N GLU A 115 12.04 -4.50 3.61
CA GLU A 115 12.28 -3.58 2.51
C GLU A 115 11.22 -2.47 2.44
N ILE A 116 10.01 -2.68 2.96
CA ILE A 116 8.96 -1.64 2.96
C ILE A 116 9.38 -0.40 3.78
N PRO A 117 9.80 -0.51 5.05
CA PRO A 117 10.32 0.63 5.80
C PRO A 117 11.55 1.27 5.16
N LEU A 118 12.42 0.48 4.53
CA LEU A 118 13.57 1.01 3.82
C LEU A 118 13.15 1.81 2.58
N LEU A 119 12.23 1.29 1.77
CA LEU A 119 11.68 2.03 0.63
C LEU A 119 10.95 3.29 1.11
N ASN A 120 10.15 3.19 2.18
CA ASN A 120 9.50 4.35 2.78
C ASN A 120 10.51 5.46 3.08
N TRP A 121 11.64 5.15 3.73
CA TRP A 121 12.66 6.15 4.02
C TRP A 121 13.25 6.80 2.76
N LEU A 122 13.50 6.02 1.71
CA LEU A 122 14.00 6.54 0.43
C LEU A 122 12.97 7.47 -0.23
N LEU A 123 11.68 7.14 -0.13
CA LEU A 123 10.59 7.97 -0.64
C LEU A 123 10.42 9.23 0.22
N ASP A 124 10.52 9.15 1.54
CA ASP A 124 10.52 10.30 2.46
C ASP A 124 11.58 11.31 2.06
N CYS A 125 12.81 10.87 1.78
CA CYS A 125 13.92 11.73 1.36
C CYS A 125 13.69 12.41 0.00
N SER A 126 12.84 11.86 -0.84
CA SER A 126 12.52 12.42 -2.17
C SER A 126 11.21 13.19 -2.19
N CYS A 127 10.30 12.95 -1.24
CA CYS A 127 8.99 13.57 -1.18
C CYS A 127 9.06 15.00 -0.65
N SER A 128 8.26 15.92 -1.20
CA SER A 128 8.19 17.28 -0.69
C SER A 128 7.15 17.43 0.43
N LYS A 129 7.48 18.19 1.46
CA LYS A 129 6.50 18.55 2.52
C LYS A 129 5.23 19.20 1.95
N GLY A 130 5.36 19.98 0.86
CA GLY A 130 4.21 20.60 0.19
C GLY A 130 3.20 19.59 -0.39
N LEU A 131 3.66 18.43 -0.88
CA LEU A 131 2.78 17.34 -1.28
C LEU A 131 2.05 16.77 -0.06
N MET A 132 2.78 16.50 1.02
CA MET A 132 2.23 15.91 2.23
C MET A 132 1.21 16.82 2.93
N ASN A 133 1.42 18.13 2.91
CA ASN A 133 0.46 19.11 3.44
C ASN A 133 -0.91 19.08 2.75
N ARG A 134 -1.03 18.45 1.57
CA ARG A 134 -2.29 18.31 0.83
C ARG A 134 -3.11 17.08 1.25
N ALA A 135 -2.54 16.17 2.03
CA ALA A 135 -3.22 14.95 2.47
C ALA A 135 -4.48 15.25 3.29
N HIS A 136 -5.63 14.68 2.89
CA HIS A 136 -6.92 14.96 3.52
C HIS A 136 -6.93 14.60 5.01
N ALA A 137 -6.33 13.48 5.39
CA ALA A 137 -6.29 13.07 6.80
C ALA A 137 -5.48 14.04 7.68
N TYR A 138 -4.37 14.57 7.17
CA TYR A 138 -3.60 15.62 7.85
C TYR A 138 -4.44 16.88 8.03
N LYS A 139 -5.08 17.37 6.96
CA LYS A 139 -5.93 18.56 7.02
C LYS A 139 -7.09 18.41 8.01
N ALA A 140 -7.76 17.25 8.00
CA ALA A 140 -8.88 17.00 8.91
C ALA A 140 -8.46 17.06 10.38
N VAL A 141 -7.24 16.60 10.72
CA VAL A 141 -6.72 16.71 12.09
C VAL A 141 -6.33 18.13 12.44
N LEU A 142 -5.73 18.88 11.50
CA LEU A 142 -5.43 20.32 11.69
C LEU A 142 -6.72 21.12 11.98
N GLU A 143 -7.75 20.92 11.15
CA GLU A 143 -9.03 21.60 11.31
C GLU A 143 -9.67 21.31 12.66
N ALA A 144 -9.69 20.03 13.08
CA ALA A 144 -10.20 19.63 14.39
C ALA A 144 -9.42 20.21 15.57
N SER A 145 -8.08 20.36 15.44
CA SER A 145 -7.25 21.00 16.49
C SER A 145 -7.55 22.50 16.59
N VAL A 146 -7.65 23.19 15.46
CA VAL A 146 -7.98 24.61 15.42
C VAL A 146 -9.38 24.89 15.98
N GLU A 147 -10.38 24.07 15.63
CA GLU A 147 -11.75 24.17 16.16
C GLU A 147 -11.81 23.97 17.68
N SER A 148 -10.89 23.14 18.23
CA SER A 148 -10.76 22.93 19.68
C SER A 148 -9.99 24.04 20.39
N GLY A 149 -9.43 25.02 19.66
CA GLY A 149 -8.57 26.07 20.22
C GLY A 149 -7.17 25.58 20.63
N GLU A 150 -6.73 24.42 20.12
CA GLU A 150 -5.40 23.85 20.33
C GLU A 150 -4.43 24.33 19.24
N ASP A 151 -3.13 24.08 19.46
CA ASP A 151 -2.14 24.23 18.41
C ASP A 151 -2.51 23.34 17.21
N PRO A 152 -2.41 23.84 15.97
CA PRO A 152 -2.77 23.06 14.78
C PRO A 152 -2.11 21.67 14.71
N ASP A 153 -0.86 21.58 15.14
CA ASP A 153 -0.10 20.32 15.08
C ASP A 153 -0.21 19.46 16.37
N ALA A 154 -0.94 19.93 17.41
CA ALA A 154 -1.00 19.26 18.71
C ALA A 154 -1.41 17.78 18.65
N ARG A 155 -2.25 17.40 17.69
CA ARG A 155 -2.76 16.04 17.50
C ARG A 155 -2.12 15.29 16.33
N VAL A 156 -1.13 15.89 15.67
CA VAL A 156 -0.46 15.31 14.51
C VAL A 156 0.80 14.57 14.92
N SER A 157 0.79 13.23 14.82
CA SER A 157 2.02 12.47 14.91
C SER A 157 2.74 12.44 13.55
N MET A 158 4.07 12.26 13.54
CA MET A 158 4.80 12.05 12.29
C MET A 158 4.29 10.83 11.51
N GLY A 159 3.85 9.77 12.19
CA GLY A 159 3.20 8.63 11.55
C GLY A 159 1.93 9.03 10.79
N LEU A 160 1.08 9.89 11.37
CA LEU A 160 -0.11 10.42 10.70
C LEU A 160 0.26 11.32 9.52
N PHE A 161 1.32 12.11 9.64
CA PHE A 161 1.76 12.98 8.56
C PHE A 161 2.38 12.20 7.40
N CYS A 162 3.20 11.18 7.69
CA CYS A 162 3.99 10.44 6.70
C CYS A 162 3.31 9.17 6.18
N TYR A 163 2.17 8.71 6.74
CA TYR A 163 1.58 7.44 6.31
C TYR A 163 1.24 7.34 4.81
N PRO A 164 0.93 8.41 4.06
CA PRO A 164 0.73 8.28 2.62
C PRO A 164 2.00 7.85 1.87
N ILE A 165 3.18 8.15 2.42
CA ILE A 165 4.46 7.69 1.85
C ILE A 165 4.66 6.21 2.15
N LEU A 166 4.31 5.74 3.36
CA LEU A 166 4.31 4.32 3.69
C LEU A 166 3.33 3.54 2.80
N MET A 167 2.14 4.08 2.55
CA MET A 167 1.19 3.47 1.60
C MET A 167 1.76 3.43 0.18
N ALA A 168 2.45 4.47 -0.26
CA ALA A 168 3.16 4.46 -1.55
C ALA A 168 4.24 3.38 -1.57
N ALA A 169 5.00 3.19 -0.49
CA ALA A 169 5.99 2.12 -0.38
C ALA A 169 5.35 0.73 -0.50
N ASP A 170 4.20 0.48 0.16
CA ASP A 170 3.46 -0.78 0.04
C ASP A 170 3.08 -1.07 -1.43
N ILE A 171 2.56 -0.07 -2.13
CA ILE A 171 2.11 -0.20 -3.52
C ILE A 171 3.28 -0.44 -4.47
N LEU A 172 4.33 0.36 -4.33
CA LEU A 172 5.47 0.36 -5.25
C LEU A 172 6.39 -0.84 -5.04
N MET A 173 6.47 -1.37 -3.81
CA MET A 173 7.27 -2.56 -3.50
C MET A 173 6.89 -3.76 -4.36
N PHE A 174 5.60 -3.96 -4.60
CA PHE A 174 5.07 -5.09 -5.36
C PHE A 174 4.71 -4.75 -6.81
N ASN A 175 4.95 -3.50 -7.26
CA ASN A 175 4.50 -3.05 -8.58
C ASN A 175 3.01 -3.36 -8.80
N ALA A 176 2.15 -2.96 -7.87
CA ALA A 176 0.73 -3.26 -7.92
C ALA A 176 0.06 -2.54 -9.10
N ASP A 177 -0.66 -3.29 -9.94
CA ASP A 177 -1.45 -2.75 -11.05
C ASP A 177 -2.82 -2.26 -10.56
N LEU A 178 -3.38 -2.93 -9.55
CA LEU A 178 -4.68 -2.64 -8.98
C LEU A 178 -4.60 -2.57 -7.44
N VAL A 179 -5.14 -1.50 -6.88
CA VAL A 179 -5.23 -1.30 -5.43
C VAL A 179 -6.68 -0.93 -5.10
N PRO A 180 -7.53 -1.92 -4.76
CA PRO A 180 -8.91 -1.67 -4.37
C PRO A 180 -8.96 -0.88 -3.06
N VAL A 181 -9.50 0.33 -3.11
CA VAL A 181 -9.61 1.23 -1.95
C VAL A 181 -10.97 1.91 -1.91
N GLY A 182 -11.39 2.36 -0.74
CA GLY A 182 -12.56 3.23 -0.59
C GLY A 182 -12.33 4.58 -1.28
N LYS A 183 -13.41 5.29 -1.60
CA LYS A 183 -13.35 6.61 -2.26
C LYS A 183 -12.53 7.64 -1.46
N ASP A 184 -12.53 7.53 -0.14
CA ASP A 184 -11.76 8.36 0.79
C ASP A 184 -10.24 8.18 0.65
N GLN A 185 -9.80 7.04 0.11
CA GLN A 185 -8.38 6.73 -0.11
C GLN A 185 -7.89 7.02 -1.53
N ALA A 186 -8.77 7.44 -2.44
CA ALA A 186 -8.39 7.72 -3.84
C ALA A 186 -7.27 8.76 -3.96
N GLN A 187 -7.30 9.80 -3.11
CA GLN A 187 -6.24 10.81 -3.08
C GLN A 187 -4.87 10.22 -2.78
N HIS A 188 -4.78 9.21 -1.90
CA HIS A 188 -3.50 8.59 -1.55
C HIS A 188 -2.90 7.80 -2.71
N LEU A 189 -3.72 7.25 -3.60
CA LEU A 189 -3.24 6.61 -4.84
C LEU A 189 -2.63 7.64 -5.79
N GLU A 190 -3.26 8.82 -5.93
CA GLU A 190 -2.67 9.92 -6.72
C GLU A 190 -1.36 10.41 -6.09
N MET A 191 -1.32 10.55 -4.76
CA MET A 191 -0.09 10.90 -4.06
C MET A 191 1.01 9.86 -4.26
N ALA A 192 0.69 8.57 -4.27
CA ALA A 192 1.65 7.50 -4.55
C ALA A 192 2.26 7.62 -5.95
N ARG A 193 1.45 7.99 -6.96
CA ARG A 193 1.93 8.26 -8.33
C ARG A 193 2.85 9.48 -8.39
N ASP A 194 2.46 10.58 -7.72
CA ASP A 194 3.28 11.79 -7.63
C ASP A 194 4.64 11.49 -6.97
N ILE A 195 4.65 10.71 -5.89
CA ILE A 195 5.84 10.29 -5.15
C ILE A 195 6.75 9.44 -6.06
N ALA A 196 6.19 8.44 -6.74
CA ALA A 196 6.94 7.58 -7.65
C ALA A 196 7.53 8.36 -8.82
N THR A 197 6.75 9.27 -9.43
CA THR A 197 7.21 10.14 -10.51
C THR A 197 8.37 11.01 -10.06
N ARG A 198 8.27 11.63 -8.87
CA ARG A 198 9.34 12.45 -8.33
C ARG A 198 10.60 11.63 -8.03
N PHE A 199 10.45 10.45 -7.47
CA PHE A 199 11.56 9.53 -7.20
C PHE A 199 12.29 9.16 -8.50
N ASN A 200 11.55 8.79 -9.54
CA ASN A 200 12.09 8.47 -10.85
C ASN A 200 12.84 9.65 -11.48
N ASN A 201 12.31 10.86 -11.37
CA ASN A 201 12.95 12.07 -11.88
C ASN A 201 14.29 12.38 -11.16
N LEU A 202 14.42 12.02 -9.89
CA LEU A 202 15.63 12.28 -9.11
C LEU A 202 16.72 11.22 -9.33
N TYR A 203 16.34 9.95 -9.48
CA TYR A 203 17.29 8.86 -9.39
C TYR A 203 17.53 8.08 -10.67
N ALA A 204 16.66 8.08 -11.58
CA ALA A 204 16.75 7.64 -12.97
C ALA A 204 15.34 7.31 -13.52
N PRO A 205 15.08 7.51 -14.80
CA PRO A 205 13.84 7.09 -15.45
C PRO A 205 13.57 5.60 -15.26
N CYS A 206 12.34 5.24 -14.93
CA CYS A 206 11.87 3.83 -14.84
C CYS A 206 12.36 3.00 -13.65
N LEU A 207 12.83 3.60 -12.54
CA LEU A 207 13.11 2.83 -11.33
C LEU A 207 11.85 2.33 -10.63
N LEU A 208 10.77 3.12 -10.63
CA LEU A 208 9.48 2.74 -10.09
C LEU A 208 8.42 2.84 -11.19
N TYR A 209 7.58 1.82 -11.27
CA TYR A 209 6.48 1.80 -12.23
C TYR A 209 5.35 2.71 -11.73
N THR A 210 4.86 3.57 -12.64
CA THR A 210 3.65 4.36 -12.43
C THR A 210 2.61 3.89 -13.44
N SER A 211 1.52 3.29 -12.96
CA SER A 211 0.40 2.92 -13.84
C SER A 211 -0.17 4.16 -14.54
N PRO A 212 -0.56 4.08 -15.83
CA PRO A 212 -1.25 5.17 -16.49
C PRO A 212 -2.50 5.58 -15.71
N SER A 213 -2.77 6.89 -15.66
CA SER A 213 -4.00 7.39 -15.08
C SER A 213 -5.21 6.94 -15.94
N PRO A 214 -6.36 6.57 -15.34
CA PRO A 214 -7.58 6.32 -16.11
C PRO A 214 -8.11 7.54 -16.87
N ARG A 215 -7.41 8.68 -16.81
CA ARG A 215 -7.78 9.95 -17.48
C ARG A 215 -6.97 10.26 -18.74
N ASP A 216 -6.07 9.35 -19.14
CA ASP A 216 -5.28 9.49 -20.38
C ASP A 216 -5.92 8.69 -21.54
#